data_1c441cd5233efca6fc1d85a8d44e3529
#
_entry.id   1c441cd5233efca6fc1d85a8d44e3529
#
_cell.length_a   1.000
_cell.length_b   1.000
_cell.length_c   1.000
_cell.angle_alpha   90.00
_cell.angle_beta   90.00
_cell.angle_gamma   90.00
#
_symmetry.space_group_name_H-M   'P 1'
#
loop_
_entity.id
_entity.type
_entity.pdbx_description
1 polymer ?
#
loop_
_entity_poly.entity_id
_entity_poly.type
_entity_poly.pdbx_seq_one_letter_code
_entity_poly.pdbx_strand_id
1 'polypeptide(L)'
;MARKQKEVKPVEELKSKKTGKMSANKSVEAPAVIIPKTPKKSKKDIPVDAVLEIADKAPQAARVGGLAPNTNEKPVDVKKDGKATLKPGQMQIQVDTEFLKTTRCHIAMPCYGGMLTESTFMSFIKFGNTARQLGIDWTLETMVNESLISRARNTLTAKFLHQKESTHLMFVDADIGWEAWHLLALLNHNKDMIGGLYPMKSMPIKWVVNGFDGAETGANGLQEVSKAGTGFLLTKRDVFTKLATHPAVKSYKNDIGLDPVYDQYLRTYWDTAVRQGRYYSEDWTACENWRDIGGKIWIDKRILLRHTGTYTYCMENQQILLDSIGPQYMDLMIKSGKAQLIDTSKIKKVKSK
;
A
#
# COMPACT_ATOMS: atom_id res chain seq x y z
N MET A 1 -23.37 62.18 9.11
CA MET A 1 -21.97 62.25 9.51
C MET A 1 -21.14 61.49 8.50
N ALA A 2 -20.43 62.26 7.67
CA ALA A 2 -19.63 61.71 6.56
C ALA A 2 -18.19 61.39 7.05
N ARG A 3 -17.70 60.19 6.82
CA ARG A 3 -16.30 59.83 7.04
C ARG A 3 -15.52 59.91 5.74
N LYS A 4 -14.52 60.81 5.76
CA LYS A 4 -13.56 61.08 4.67
C LYS A 4 -12.72 59.89 4.30
N GLN A 5 -12.63 59.58 3.01
CA GLN A 5 -11.65 58.70 2.40
C GLN A 5 -10.27 59.41 2.42
N LYS A 6 -9.21 58.70 2.81
CA LYS A 6 -7.83 59.12 2.68
C LYS A 6 -7.25 58.53 1.37
N GLU A 7 -6.84 59.42 0.48
CA GLU A 7 -6.04 59.09 -0.71
C GLU A 7 -4.66 58.56 -0.32
N VAL A 8 -4.21 57.52 -0.97
CA VAL A 8 -2.86 56.98 -0.90
C VAL A 8 -2.12 57.41 -2.16
N LYS A 9 -1.00 58.12 -1.99
CA LYS A 9 -0.11 58.58 -3.07
C LYS A 9 0.74 57.45 -3.60
N PRO A 10 1.17 57.49 -4.92
CA PRO A 10 2.03 56.48 -5.54
C PRO A 10 3.47 56.61 -5.09
N VAL A 11 4.16 55.45 -4.99
CA VAL A 11 5.59 55.34 -4.66
C VAL A 11 6.42 55.51 -5.94
N GLU A 12 7.39 56.39 -5.90
CA GLU A 12 8.34 56.71 -6.98
C GLU A 12 9.28 55.57 -7.34
N GLU A 13 9.56 55.46 -8.65
CA GLU A 13 10.60 54.62 -9.26
C GLU A 13 12.02 55.00 -8.74
N LEU A 14 12.72 54.03 -8.23
CA LEU A 14 14.17 54.13 -7.99
C LEU A 14 14.95 53.56 -9.19
N LYS A 15 15.58 54.47 -9.92
CA LYS A 15 16.44 54.20 -11.08
C LYS A 15 17.68 53.39 -10.72
N SER A 16 17.98 52.44 -11.58
CA SER A 16 19.16 51.62 -11.68
C SER A 16 20.49 52.36 -11.66
N LYS A 17 21.49 51.85 -10.94
CA LYS A 17 22.92 52.17 -11.17
C LYS A 17 23.70 50.92 -11.56
N LYS A 18 24.35 51.05 -12.67
CA LYS A 18 25.34 50.30 -13.45
C LYS A 18 26.26 49.29 -12.72
N THR A 19 26.28 48.10 -13.27
CA THR A 19 27.43 47.37 -13.86
C THR A 19 28.68 47.14 -13.02
N GLY A 20 28.84 45.87 -12.55
CA GLY A 20 30.13 45.25 -12.31
C GLY A 20 30.20 43.96 -13.13
N LYS A 21 31.15 43.86 -14.06
CA LYS A 21 31.48 42.63 -14.81
C LYS A 21 31.99 41.58 -13.83
N MET A 22 31.28 40.49 -13.68
CA MET A 22 31.84 39.26 -13.07
C MET A 22 32.25 38.29 -14.18
N SER A 23 33.49 37.86 -14.07
CA SER A 23 34.19 36.90 -14.93
C SER A 23 33.48 35.56 -15.00
N ALA A 24 33.51 34.95 -16.20
CA ALA A 24 33.06 33.61 -16.48
C ALA A 24 33.72 32.58 -15.54
N ASN A 25 32.94 31.91 -14.72
CA ASN A 25 33.39 30.74 -13.95
C ASN A 25 33.40 29.52 -14.87
N LYS A 26 34.57 28.88 -14.91
CA LYS A 26 34.80 27.61 -15.59
C LYS A 26 33.83 26.54 -15.08
N SER A 27 33.17 25.88 -16.03
CA SER A 27 32.40 24.66 -15.80
C SER A 27 33.31 23.59 -15.18
N VAL A 28 32.99 23.15 -13.96
CA VAL A 28 33.59 21.98 -13.33
C VAL A 28 32.85 20.79 -13.91
N GLU A 29 33.53 20.01 -14.76
CA GLU A 29 33.01 18.71 -15.24
C GLU A 29 32.89 17.76 -14.05
N ALA A 30 31.71 17.14 -13.92
CA ALA A 30 31.47 16.08 -12.94
C ALA A 30 32.33 14.86 -13.31
N PRO A 31 32.91 14.14 -12.31
CA PRO A 31 33.72 12.96 -12.59
C PRO A 31 32.88 11.87 -13.24
N ALA A 32 33.41 11.32 -14.36
CA ALA A 32 32.81 10.20 -15.07
C ALA A 32 32.69 8.97 -14.16
N VAL A 33 31.46 8.51 -13.95
CA VAL A 33 31.20 7.25 -13.25
C VAL A 33 31.57 6.11 -14.20
N ILE A 34 32.66 5.40 -13.88
CA ILE A 34 33.06 4.18 -14.60
C ILE A 34 32.10 3.06 -14.16
N ILE A 35 31.16 2.69 -15.03
CA ILE A 35 30.29 1.53 -14.84
C ILE A 35 31.11 0.28 -15.24
N PRO A 36 31.35 -0.68 -14.32
CA PRO A 36 31.99 -1.94 -14.68
C PRO A 36 31.10 -2.71 -15.67
N LYS A 37 31.67 -3.16 -16.79
CA LYS A 37 30.98 -4.05 -17.74
C LYS A 37 30.63 -5.36 -17.04
N THR A 38 29.34 -5.63 -16.87
CA THR A 38 28.83 -6.92 -16.39
C THR A 38 29.24 -8.05 -17.34
N PRO A 39 29.74 -9.18 -16.84
CA PRO A 39 29.99 -10.35 -17.69
C PRO A 39 28.67 -10.89 -18.23
N LYS A 40 28.63 -11.16 -19.55
CA LYS A 40 27.51 -11.84 -20.22
C LYS A 40 27.34 -13.23 -19.60
N LYS A 41 26.38 -13.41 -18.70
CA LYS A 41 25.91 -14.73 -18.27
C LYS A 41 24.96 -15.27 -19.33
N SER A 42 25.22 -16.53 -19.77
CA SER A 42 24.37 -17.30 -20.65
C SER A 42 22.94 -17.37 -20.07
N LYS A 43 21.96 -17.22 -20.95
CA LYS A 43 20.53 -17.52 -20.67
C LYS A 43 20.43 -18.99 -20.26
N LYS A 44 20.37 -19.28 -18.96
CA LYS A 44 19.81 -20.52 -18.45
C LYS A 44 18.32 -20.26 -18.29
N ASP A 45 17.52 -21.11 -18.91
CA ASP A 45 16.07 -21.11 -18.84
C ASP A 45 15.62 -21.08 -17.38
N ILE A 46 14.93 -20.00 -16.99
CA ILE A 46 14.26 -19.90 -15.71
C ILE A 46 12.96 -20.69 -15.86
N PRO A 47 12.60 -21.59 -14.91
CA PRO A 47 11.35 -22.34 -15.00
C PRO A 47 10.16 -21.38 -15.08
N VAL A 48 9.15 -21.75 -15.90
CA VAL A 48 7.94 -20.96 -16.17
C VAL A 48 7.13 -20.71 -14.88
N ASP A 49 7.32 -21.55 -13.85
CA ASP A 49 6.68 -21.43 -12.54
C ASP A 49 7.73 -21.21 -11.45
N ALA A 50 7.85 -19.99 -10.98
CA ALA A 50 8.66 -19.72 -9.78
C ALA A 50 7.83 -19.98 -8.51
N VAL A 51 8.27 -20.94 -7.71
CA VAL A 51 7.75 -21.17 -6.38
C VAL A 51 8.53 -20.28 -5.42
N LEU A 52 7.88 -19.26 -4.88
CA LEU A 52 8.46 -18.42 -3.82
C LEU A 52 8.27 -19.13 -2.47
N GLU A 53 9.35 -19.65 -1.90
CA GLU A 53 9.33 -20.12 -0.52
C GLU A 53 9.41 -18.92 0.42
N ILE A 54 8.37 -18.74 1.19
CA ILE A 54 8.28 -17.69 2.20
C ILE A 54 8.47 -18.35 3.57
N ALA A 55 9.62 -18.11 4.16
CA ALA A 55 9.82 -18.44 5.57
C ALA A 55 9.15 -17.35 6.41
N ASP A 56 7.99 -17.66 6.95
CA ASP A 56 7.34 -16.83 7.96
C ASP A 56 8.07 -17.05 9.29
N LYS A 57 9.16 -16.31 9.51
CA LYS A 57 9.72 -16.17 10.86
C LYS A 57 8.87 -15.14 11.56
N ALA A 58 7.94 -15.59 12.40
CA ALA A 58 7.34 -14.71 13.39
C ALA A 58 8.46 -13.88 14.05
N PRO A 59 8.39 -12.54 14.07
CA PRO A 59 9.41 -11.73 14.71
C PRO A 59 9.43 -12.09 16.19
N GLN A 60 10.52 -12.70 16.63
CA GLN A 60 10.77 -12.81 18.07
C GLN A 60 10.73 -11.41 18.63
N ALA A 61 9.89 -11.22 19.66
CA ALA A 61 9.77 -9.96 20.36
C ALA A 61 11.17 -9.35 20.57
N ALA A 62 11.35 -8.13 20.10
CA ALA A 62 12.60 -7.40 20.21
C ALA A 62 12.97 -7.31 21.69
N ARG A 63 13.91 -8.14 22.13
CA ARG A 63 14.63 -7.91 23.40
C ARG A 63 15.48 -6.68 23.17
N VAL A 64 15.22 -5.65 23.91
CA VAL A 64 16.10 -4.49 24.04
C VAL A 64 17.44 -5.00 24.59
N GLY A 65 18.48 -4.97 23.77
CA GLY A 65 19.82 -5.36 24.19
C GLY A 65 20.48 -6.31 23.17
N GLY A 66 21.24 -5.74 22.28
CA GLY A 66 22.25 -6.19 21.35
C GLY A 66 22.55 -7.68 21.18
N LEU A 67 22.65 -8.06 19.94
CA LEU A 67 23.76 -8.77 19.28
C LEU A 67 23.28 -9.28 17.91
N ALA A 68 24.17 -9.24 16.92
CA ALA A 68 23.93 -9.54 15.53
C ALA A 68 23.37 -10.97 15.28
N PRO A 69 22.57 -11.19 14.21
CA PRO A 69 22.06 -12.52 13.88
C PRO A 69 23.20 -13.42 13.41
N ASN A 70 23.22 -14.65 13.94
CA ASN A 70 24.16 -15.69 13.59
C ASN A 70 23.86 -16.23 12.17
N THR A 71 24.79 -16.04 11.23
CA THR A 71 24.64 -16.36 9.80
C THR A 71 24.92 -17.84 9.44
N ASN A 72 24.80 -18.77 10.36
CA ASN A 72 25.14 -20.20 10.14
C ASN A 72 23.84 -21.06 9.96
N GLU A 73 22.90 -20.70 9.12
CA GLU A 73 21.85 -21.62 8.69
C GLU A 73 22.26 -22.30 7.37
N LYS A 74 22.36 -23.64 7.40
CA LYS A 74 22.66 -24.49 6.24
C LYS A 74 21.53 -24.41 5.21
N PRO A 75 21.83 -24.52 3.90
CA PRO A 75 20.79 -24.58 2.86
C PRO A 75 19.84 -25.77 3.10
N VAL A 76 18.56 -25.57 2.80
CA VAL A 76 17.52 -26.61 2.89
C VAL A 76 17.79 -27.64 1.79
N ASP A 77 17.90 -28.92 2.17
CA ASP A 77 18.01 -30.04 1.22
C ASP A 77 16.73 -30.19 0.41
N VAL A 78 16.79 -29.95 -0.89
CA VAL A 78 15.71 -30.23 -1.84
C VAL A 78 15.75 -31.71 -2.21
N LYS A 79 14.70 -32.45 -1.88
CA LYS A 79 14.57 -33.86 -2.30
C LYS A 79 14.40 -33.94 -3.82
N LYS A 80 14.93 -35.03 -4.44
CA LYS A 80 15.00 -35.29 -5.88
C LYS A 80 13.64 -35.32 -6.63
N ASP A 81 12.51 -35.29 -5.92
CA ASP A 81 11.14 -35.31 -6.45
C ASP A 81 10.48 -33.93 -6.56
N GLY A 82 11.22 -32.86 -6.34
CA GLY A 82 10.76 -31.47 -6.53
C GLY A 82 9.67 -31.00 -5.55
N LYS A 83 9.28 -31.82 -4.57
CA LYS A 83 8.33 -31.44 -3.52
C LYS A 83 9.08 -31.01 -2.28
N ALA A 84 9.15 -29.71 -2.04
CA ALA A 84 9.60 -29.17 -0.78
C ALA A 84 8.58 -29.54 0.33
N THR A 85 9.10 -30.15 1.42
CA THR A 85 8.28 -30.35 2.62
C THR A 85 8.21 -29.03 3.38
N LEU A 86 7.06 -28.38 3.38
CA LEU A 86 6.85 -27.14 4.13
C LEU A 86 6.96 -27.38 5.63
N LYS A 87 7.71 -26.54 6.32
CA LYS A 87 7.67 -26.49 7.80
C LYS A 87 6.32 -25.90 8.24
N PRO A 88 5.79 -26.29 9.41
CA PRO A 88 4.60 -25.65 9.98
C PRO A 88 4.77 -24.12 10.00
N GLY A 89 3.84 -23.38 9.41
CA GLY A 89 3.88 -21.92 9.30
C GLY A 89 4.48 -21.37 8.00
N GLN A 90 4.98 -22.22 7.08
CA GLN A 90 5.40 -21.78 5.74
C GLN A 90 4.22 -21.85 4.78
N MET A 91 3.98 -20.74 4.04
CA MET A 91 3.00 -20.67 2.99
C MET A 91 3.72 -20.63 1.64
N GLN A 92 3.37 -21.55 0.74
CA GLN A 92 3.80 -21.46 -0.66
C GLN A 92 2.77 -20.67 -1.45
N ILE A 93 3.25 -19.67 -2.17
CA ILE A 93 2.45 -18.95 -3.15
C ILE A 93 3.03 -19.24 -4.52
N GLN A 94 2.20 -19.86 -5.34
CA GLN A 94 2.50 -20.04 -6.75
C GLN A 94 2.08 -18.77 -7.48
N VAL A 95 2.99 -18.16 -8.23
CA VAL A 95 2.74 -16.99 -9.07
C VAL A 95 3.12 -17.29 -10.50
N ASP A 96 2.28 -16.85 -11.42
CA ASP A 96 2.59 -16.88 -12.85
C ASP A 96 3.55 -15.73 -13.19
N THR A 97 4.84 -16.04 -13.26
CA THR A 97 5.87 -15.03 -13.50
C THR A 97 5.80 -14.45 -14.92
N GLU A 98 5.35 -15.19 -15.91
CA GLU A 98 5.20 -14.67 -17.28
C GLU A 98 4.04 -13.67 -17.34
N PHE A 99 2.91 -13.98 -16.70
CA PHE A 99 1.84 -13.01 -16.55
C PHE A 99 2.29 -11.76 -15.77
N LEU A 100 3.01 -11.93 -14.65
CA LEU A 100 3.48 -10.79 -13.84
C LEU A 100 4.42 -9.88 -14.62
N LYS A 101 5.25 -10.39 -15.52
CA LYS A 101 6.10 -9.56 -16.41
C LYS A 101 5.32 -8.71 -17.40
N THR A 102 4.07 -9.05 -17.69
CA THR A 102 3.18 -8.22 -18.51
C THR A 102 2.53 -7.08 -17.72
N THR A 103 2.66 -7.10 -16.40
CA THR A 103 2.10 -6.07 -15.52
C THR A 103 3.14 -4.99 -15.25
N ARG A 104 2.70 -3.75 -15.14
CA ARG A 104 3.50 -2.63 -14.62
C ARG A 104 2.72 -1.95 -13.50
N CYS A 105 3.18 -2.15 -12.28
CA CYS A 105 2.53 -1.65 -11.10
C CYS A 105 3.05 -0.25 -10.73
N HIS A 106 2.16 0.74 -10.73
CA HIS A 106 2.44 2.07 -10.18
C HIS A 106 2.01 2.10 -8.72
N ILE A 107 2.96 2.12 -7.81
CA ILE A 107 2.69 2.24 -6.37
C ILE A 107 2.58 3.72 -6.03
N ALA A 108 1.47 4.10 -5.41
CA ALA A 108 1.16 5.47 -5.01
C ALA A 108 1.00 5.55 -3.49
N MET A 109 1.75 6.43 -2.85
CA MET A 109 1.78 6.56 -1.39
C MET A 109 1.50 7.99 -0.95
N PRO A 110 0.31 8.28 -0.40
CA PRO A 110 0.09 9.51 0.35
C PRO A 110 1.01 9.52 1.57
N CYS A 111 1.85 10.56 1.69
CA CYS A 111 2.91 10.62 2.69
C CYS A 111 2.91 12.00 3.37
N TYR A 112 1.79 12.36 4.03
CA TYR A 112 1.67 13.62 4.75
C TYR A 112 2.79 13.77 5.79
N GLY A 113 3.47 14.92 5.77
CA GLY A 113 4.63 15.16 6.61
C GLY A 113 5.95 14.57 6.10
N GLY A 114 5.96 13.91 4.93
CA GLY A 114 7.17 13.37 4.32
C GLY A 114 7.79 12.18 5.06
N MET A 115 7.03 11.50 5.91
CA MET A 115 7.51 10.40 6.74
C MET A 115 6.80 9.09 6.40
N LEU A 116 7.53 7.99 6.49
CA LEU A 116 6.98 6.64 6.46
C LEU A 116 7.58 5.81 7.60
N THR A 117 6.89 4.73 7.98
CA THR A 117 7.38 3.87 9.04
C THR A 117 8.51 2.97 8.55
N GLU A 118 9.38 2.54 9.47
CA GLU A 118 10.47 1.60 9.17
C GLU A 118 9.93 0.32 8.51
N SER A 119 8.84 -0.24 9.01
CA SER A 119 8.21 -1.44 8.46
C SER A 119 7.76 -1.24 7.00
N THR A 120 7.21 -0.07 6.66
CA THR A 120 6.84 0.29 5.29
C THR A 120 8.09 0.43 4.40
N PHE A 121 9.13 1.11 4.89
CA PHE A 121 10.40 1.25 4.17
C PHE A 121 11.03 -0.11 3.85
N MET A 122 11.12 -0.98 4.84
CA MET A 122 11.68 -2.33 4.67
C MET A 122 10.85 -3.20 3.69
N SER A 123 9.52 -2.98 3.66
CA SER A 123 8.66 -3.65 2.68
C SER A 123 9.02 -3.28 1.24
N PHE A 124 9.27 -1.99 0.97
CA PHE A 124 9.71 -1.53 -0.35
C PHE A 124 11.07 -2.09 -0.75
N ILE A 125 12.03 -2.15 0.18
CA ILE A 125 13.35 -2.74 -0.08
C ILE A 125 13.23 -4.23 -0.44
N LYS A 126 12.46 -5.00 0.33
CA LYS A 126 12.20 -6.43 0.06
C LYS A 126 11.51 -6.62 -1.29
N PHE A 127 10.45 -5.87 -1.56
CA PHE A 127 9.71 -5.96 -2.81
C PHE A 127 10.58 -5.59 -4.02
N GLY A 128 11.32 -4.48 -3.96
CA GLY A 128 12.20 -4.05 -5.04
C GLY A 128 13.27 -5.09 -5.39
N ASN A 129 13.84 -5.76 -4.38
CA ASN A 129 14.77 -6.86 -4.60
C ASN A 129 14.10 -8.06 -5.28
N THR A 130 12.91 -8.45 -4.81
CA THR A 130 12.14 -9.58 -5.39
C THR A 130 11.68 -9.26 -6.81
N ALA A 131 11.11 -8.08 -7.05
CA ALA A 131 10.65 -7.64 -8.37
C ALA A 131 11.81 -7.64 -9.39
N ARG A 132 12.98 -7.14 -8.99
CA ARG A 132 14.19 -7.19 -9.84
C ARG A 132 14.62 -8.61 -10.18
N GLN A 133 14.57 -9.53 -9.21
CA GLN A 133 14.91 -10.94 -9.44
C GLN A 133 13.94 -11.62 -10.41
N LEU A 134 12.66 -11.27 -10.34
CA LEU A 134 11.60 -11.82 -11.18
C LEU A 134 11.44 -11.09 -12.52
N GLY A 135 12.10 -9.96 -12.73
CA GLY A 135 11.97 -9.12 -13.92
C GLY A 135 10.61 -8.42 -14.01
N ILE A 136 10.02 -8.05 -12.86
CA ILE A 136 8.72 -7.38 -12.77
C ILE A 136 8.95 -5.86 -12.70
N ASP A 137 8.24 -5.12 -13.55
CA ASP A 137 8.34 -3.66 -13.64
C ASP A 137 7.40 -2.98 -12.63
N TRP A 138 7.92 -1.94 -11.97
CA TRP A 138 7.14 -1.13 -11.05
C TRP A 138 7.70 0.27 -10.89
N THR A 139 6.87 1.19 -10.46
CA THR A 139 7.24 2.58 -10.13
C THR A 139 6.68 2.97 -8.78
N LEU A 140 7.29 3.96 -8.13
CA LEU A 140 6.81 4.51 -6.86
C LEU A 140 6.63 6.03 -7.01
N GLU A 141 5.47 6.51 -6.64
CA GLU A 141 5.15 7.93 -6.52
C GLU A 141 4.70 8.23 -5.09
N THR A 142 5.31 9.21 -4.45
CA THR A 142 4.90 9.69 -3.13
C THR A 142 4.32 11.09 -3.23
N MET A 143 3.33 11.40 -2.40
CA MET A 143 2.79 12.75 -2.30
C MET A 143 2.91 13.25 -0.88
N VAL A 144 3.73 14.29 -0.68
CA VAL A 144 3.97 14.93 0.62
C VAL A 144 3.19 16.24 0.74
N ASN A 145 2.94 16.66 1.97
CA ASN A 145 2.32 17.96 2.32
C ASN A 145 0.91 18.20 1.76
N GLU A 146 0.20 17.16 1.30
CA GLU A 146 -1.21 17.25 0.97
C GLU A 146 -2.05 16.80 2.17
N SER A 147 -2.70 17.75 2.83
CA SER A 147 -3.47 17.49 4.04
C SER A 147 -4.83 16.83 3.79
N LEU A 148 -5.37 16.99 2.59
CA LEU A 148 -6.65 16.40 2.21
C LEU A 148 -6.41 15.06 1.51
N ILE A 149 -6.61 13.96 2.24
CA ILE A 149 -6.32 12.60 1.74
C ILE A 149 -7.06 12.26 0.44
N SER A 150 -8.30 12.70 0.29
CA SER A 150 -9.07 12.50 -0.94
C SER A 150 -8.40 13.18 -2.13
N ARG A 151 -7.91 14.42 -1.99
CA ARG A 151 -7.19 15.13 -3.04
C ARG A 151 -5.83 14.50 -3.33
N ALA A 152 -5.10 14.04 -2.29
CA ALA A 152 -3.86 13.31 -2.47
C ALA A 152 -4.05 12.07 -3.35
N ARG A 153 -5.06 11.24 -3.05
CA ARG A 153 -5.36 10.03 -3.83
C ARG A 153 -5.82 10.36 -5.25
N ASN A 154 -6.64 11.38 -5.44
CA ASN A 154 -7.06 11.84 -6.77
C ASN A 154 -5.88 12.32 -7.61
N THR A 155 -4.97 13.09 -7.02
CA THR A 155 -3.74 13.57 -7.68
C THR A 155 -2.82 12.42 -8.07
N LEU A 156 -2.59 11.48 -7.16
CA LEU A 156 -1.78 10.28 -7.43
C LEU A 156 -2.42 9.41 -8.51
N THR A 157 -3.76 9.31 -8.53
CA THR A 157 -4.49 8.62 -9.60
C THR A 157 -4.32 9.33 -10.95
N ALA A 158 -4.36 10.67 -10.99
CA ALA A 158 -4.12 11.43 -12.21
C ALA A 158 -2.71 11.21 -12.76
N LYS A 159 -1.69 11.20 -11.91
CA LYS A 159 -0.31 10.88 -12.28
C LYS A 159 -0.16 9.45 -12.81
N PHE A 160 -0.79 8.48 -12.16
CA PHE A 160 -0.86 7.11 -12.68
C PHE A 160 -1.52 7.03 -14.06
N LEU A 161 -2.65 7.71 -14.25
CA LEU A 161 -3.37 7.69 -15.53
C LEU A 161 -2.59 8.36 -16.66
N HIS A 162 -1.74 9.33 -16.34
CA HIS A 162 -0.82 9.94 -17.28
C HIS A 162 0.28 8.96 -17.74
N GLN A 163 0.75 8.07 -16.88
CA GLN A 163 1.73 7.02 -17.21
C GLN A 163 1.05 5.86 -17.95
N LYS A 164 0.90 5.99 -19.26
CA LYS A 164 0.12 5.06 -20.10
C LYS A 164 0.56 3.59 -20.02
N GLU A 165 1.83 3.34 -19.72
CA GLU A 165 2.40 1.99 -19.62
C GLU A 165 2.00 1.27 -18.32
N SER A 166 1.65 2.00 -17.28
CA SER A 166 1.27 1.41 -16.01
C SER A 166 -0.11 0.74 -16.10
N THR A 167 -0.19 -0.53 -15.77
CA THR A 167 -1.40 -1.35 -15.88
C THR A 167 -2.24 -1.33 -14.61
N HIS A 168 -1.60 -1.18 -13.47
CA HIS A 168 -2.22 -1.23 -12.14
C HIS A 168 -1.76 -0.06 -11.28
N LEU A 169 -2.68 0.51 -10.53
CA LEU A 169 -2.42 1.43 -9.43
C LEU A 169 -2.49 0.66 -8.11
N MET A 170 -1.43 0.72 -7.31
CA MET A 170 -1.38 0.17 -5.96
C MET A 170 -1.27 1.29 -4.93
N PHE A 171 -2.31 1.53 -4.17
CA PHE A 171 -2.18 2.38 -2.99
C PHE A 171 -1.57 1.62 -1.83
N VAL A 172 -0.55 2.23 -1.22
CA VAL A 172 0.06 1.79 0.03
C VAL A 172 0.16 3.00 0.95
N ASP A 173 -0.43 2.93 2.15
CA ASP A 173 -0.28 3.99 3.12
C ASP A 173 1.12 3.95 3.76
N ALA A 174 1.64 5.11 4.16
CA ALA A 174 3.00 5.29 4.65
C ALA A 174 3.32 4.57 5.97
N ASP A 175 2.32 3.96 6.58
CA ASP A 175 2.39 3.25 7.87
C ASP A 175 1.90 1.79 7.79
N ILE A 176 1.77 1.25 6.58
CA ILE A 176 1.44 -0.15 6.33
C ILE A 176 2.72 -0.94 6.03
N GLY A 177 3.02 -1.92 6.89
CA GLY A 177 4.08 -2.91 6.66
C GLY A 177 3.54 -4.15 5.95
N TRP A 178 4.29 -4.64 4.95
CA TRP A 178 3.88 -5.74 4.06
C TRP A 178 5.08 -6.56 3.59
N GLU A 179 4.82 -7.76 3.03
CA GLU A 179 5.84 -8.61 2.45
C GLU A 179 5.75 -8.62 0.92
N ALA A 180 6.87 -8.88 0.24
CA ALA A 180 6.93 -8.83 -1.23
C ALA A 180 5.86 -9.69 -1.90
N TRP A 181 5.58 -10.88 -1.34
CA TRP A 181 4.60 -11.79 -1.88
C TRP A 181 3.16 -11.26 -1.82
N HIS A 182 2.86 -10.32 -0.90
CA HIS A 182 1.51 -9.73 -0.81
C HIS A 182 1.12 -9.05 -2.11
N LEU A 183 1.97 -8.17 -2.63
CA LEU A 183 1.67 -7.49 -3.89
C LEU A 183 1.72 -8.43 -5.10
N LEU A 184 2.67 -9.39 -5.11
CA LEU A 184 2.74 -10.40 -6.18
C LEU A 184 1.47 -11.26 -6.22
N ALA A 185 0.93 -11.66 -5.07
CA ALA A 185 -0.33 -12.40 -4.99
C ALA A 185 -1.51 -11.57 -5.50
N LEU A 186 -1.61 -10.28 -5.10
CA LEU A 186 -2.68 -9.42 -5.60
C LEU A 186 -2.63 -9.26 -7.12
N LEU A 187 -1.46 -9.02 -7.69
CA LEU A 187 -1.27 -8.95 -9.15
C LEU A 187 -1.68 -10.26 -9.82
N ASN A 188 -1.22 -11.39 -9.28
CA ASN A 188 -1.48 -12.73 -9.82
C ASN A 188 -2.97 -13.12 -9.79
N HIS A 189 -3.75 -12.60 -8.84
CA HIS A 189 -5.21 -12.81 -8.82
C HIS A 189 -5.94 -12.14 -9.98
N ASN A 190 -5.32 -11.18 -10.65
CA ASN A 190 -5.83 -10.50 -11.83
C ASN A 190 -7.27 -9.94 -11.67
N LYS A 191 -7.61 -9.48 -10.46
CA LYS A 191 -8.91 -8.86 -10.17
C LYS A 191 -8.90 -7.36 -10.46
N ASP A 192 -10.06 -6.79 -10.78
CA ASP A 192 -10.18 -5.38 -11.12
C ASP A 192 -9.84 -4.48 -9.92
N MET A 193 -10.35 -4.82 -8.73
CA MET A 193 -10.06 -4.13 -7.47
C MET A 193 -9.87 -5.19 -6.37
N ILE A 194 -8.68 -5.21 -5.75
CA ILE A 194 -8.33 -6.21 -4.75
C ILE A 194 -7.36 -5.64 -3.71
N GLY A 195 -7.55 -6.02 -2.44
CA GLY A 195 -6.69 -5.58 -1.35
C GLY A 195 -6.28 -6.69 -0.39
N GLY A 196 -5.43 -6.32 0.56
CA GLY A 196 -5.10 -7.12 1.74
C GLY A 196 -5.84 -6.62 2.98
N LEU A 197 -5.78 -7.39 4.06
CA LEU A 197 -6.37 -7.05 5.34
C LEU A 197 -5.35 -6.34 6.23
N TYR A 198 -5.73 -5.20 6.77
CA TYR A 198 -4.97 -4.52 7.82
C TYR A 198 -5.90 -4.10 8.97
N PRO A 199 -5.38 -4.09 10.21
CA PRO A 199 -6.19 -3.75 11.37
C PRO A 199 -6.42 -2.22 11.44
N MET A 200 -7.53 -1.82 12.03
CA MET A 200 -7.67 -0.45 12.54
C MET A 200 -6.65 -0.20 13.66
N LYS A 201 -6.23 1.05 13.85
CA LYS A 201 -5.40 1.47 15.00
C LYS A 201 -6.24 1.51 16.28
N SER A 202 -6.75 0.35 16.69
CA SER A 202 -7.64 0.20 17.85
C SER A 202 -7.50 -1.19 18.46
N MET A 203 -7.83 -1.29 19.74
CA MET A 203 -7.96 -2.57 20.44
C MET A 203 -9.40 -2.74 20.94
N PRO A 204 -10.00 -3.92 20.88
CA PRO A 204 -9.49 -5.12 20.21
C PRO A 204 -9.32 -4.93 18.70
N ILE A 205 -8.49 -5.74 18.09
CA ILE A 205 -8.22 -5.69 16.64
C ILE A 205 -9.53 -5.78 15.84
N LYS A 206 -9.72 -4.83 14.92
CA LYS A 206 -10.79 -4.82 13.92
C LYS A 206 -10.17 -4.60 12.56
N TRP A 207 -10.63 -5.35 11.57
CA TRP A 207 -10.13 -5.26 10.20
C TRP A 207 -10.80 -4.11 9.43
N VAL A 208 -10.03 -3.45 8.57
CA VAL A 208 -10.55 -2.40 7.68
C VAL A 208 -11.17 -3.05 6.44
N VAL A 209 -12.32 -3.69 6.63
CA VAL A 209 -13.07 -4.39 5.59
C VAL A 209 -14.53 -4.52 5.99
N ASN A 210 -15.43 -4.53 5.01
CA ASN A 210 -16.85 -4.82 5.23
C ASN A 210 -17.30 -5.90 4.25
N GLY A 211 -17.81 -6.99 4.79
CA GLY A 211 -18.51 -8.04 4.04
C GLY A 211 -19.95 -7.68 3.74
N PHE A 212 -20.66 -8.57 3.05
CA PHE A 212 -22.10 -8.52 2.82
C PHE A 212 -22.64 -9.96 2.59
N ASP A 213 -23.93 -10.13 2.79
CA ASP A 213 -24.59 -11.42 2.55
C ASP A 213 -24.58 -11.77 1.05
N GLY A 214 -24.30 -13.03 0.73
CA GLY A 214 -24.19 -13.49 -0.66
C GLY A 214 -22.87 -13.15 -1.34
N ALA A 215 -21.88 -12.62 -0.61
CA ALA A 215 -20.55 -12.34 -1.13
C ALA A 215 -19.86 -13.61 -1.65
N GLU A 216 -19.27 -13.55 -2.83
CA GLU A 216 -18.55 -14.66 -3.44
C GLU A 216 -17.26 -14.99 -2.69
N THR A 217 -16.99 -16.29 -2.57
CA THR A 217 -15.71 -16.81 -2.08
C THR A 217 -14.99 -17.48 -3.25
N GLY A 218 -13.77 -17.02 -3.53
CA GLY A 218 -12.92 -17.61 -4.55
C GLY A 218 -11.86 -18.55 -3.98
N ALA A 219 -11.12 -19.19 -4.87
CA ALA A 219 -9.95 -19.97 -4.50
C ALA A 219 -8.84 -19.08 -3.91
N ASN A 220 -7.85 -19.71 -3.27
CA ASN A 220 -6.63 -19.04 -2.78
C ASN A 220 -6.88 -17.84 -1.86
N GLY A 221 -7.84 -17.97 -0.94
CA GLY A 221 -8.11 -16.94 0.07
C GLY A 221 -8.96 -15.76 -0.41
N LEU A 222 -9.39 -15.73 -1.67
CA LEU A 222 -10.23 -14.66 -2.21
C LEU A 222 -11.58 -14.61 -1.52
N GLN A 223 -12.00 -13.41 -1.17
CA GLN A 223 -13.32 -13.09 -0.65
C GLN A 223 -13.82 -11.79 -1.26
N GLU A 224 -15.02 -11.82 -1.85
CA GLU A 224 -15.70 -10.60 -2.25
C GLU A 224 -16.14 -9.80 -1.03
N VAL A 225 -16.01 -8.46 -1.11
CA VAL A 225 -16.37 -7.56 -0.02
C VAL A 225 -17.12 -6.35 -0.55
N SER A 226 -17.89 -5.69 0.30
CA SER A 226 -18.56 -4.45 -0.10
C SER A 226 -17.62 -3.25 -0.08
N LYS A 227 -16.68 -3.23 0.86
CA LYS A 227 -15.74 -2.13 1.05
C LYS A 227 -14.40 -2.64 1.52
N ALA A 228 -13.34 -2.08 0.96
CA ALA A 228 -11.94 -2.29 1.39
C ALA A 228 -11.29 -0.93 1.61
N GLY A 229 -10.35 -0.88 2.53
CA GLY A 229 -9.56 0.33 2.75
C GLY A 229 -8.44 0.49 1.72
N THR A 230 -8.05 1.71 1.44
CA THR A 230 -7.00 2.05 0.45
C THR A 230 -5.58 1.95 0.98
N GLY A 231 -5.38 1.59 2.25
CA GLY A 231 -4.04 1.41 2.82
C GLY A 231 -3.21 0.32 2.16
N PHE A 232 -3.87 -0.66 1.47
CA PHE A 232 -3.23 -1.67 0.63
C PHE A 232 -4.22 -2.18 -0.41
N LEU A 233 -4.42 -1.41 -1.49
CA LEU A 233 -5.45 -1.65 -2.50
C LEU A 233 -4.88 -1.55 -3.91
N LEU A 234 -4.95 -2.64 -4.65
CA LEU A 234 -4.57 -2.74 -6.07
C LEU A 234 -5.80 -2.54 -6.96
N THR A 235 -5.70 -1.67 -7.95
CA THR A 235 -6.79 -1.34 -8.88
C THR A 235 -6.27 -1.31 -10.31
N LYS A 236 -6.94 -2.03 -11.23
CA LYS A 236 -6.60 -1.98 -12.65
C LYS A 236 -6.92 -0.63 -13.26
N ARG A 237 -6.17 -0.25 -14.28
CA ARG A 237 -6.37 1.00 -15.04
C ARG A 237 -7.81 1.15 -15.55
N ASP A 238 -8.38 0.09 -16.10
CA ASP A 238 -9.72 0.12 -16.71
C ASP A 238 -10.83 0.46 -15.70
N VAL A 239 -10.61 0.19 -14.41
CA VAL A 239 -11.55 0.59 -13.35
C VAL A 239 -11.74 2.10 -13.36
N PHE A 240 -10.67 2.89 -13.48
CA PHE A 240 -10.76 4.35 -13.49
C PHE A 240 -11.44 4.87 -14.76
N THR A 241 -11.23 4.23 -15.91
CA THR A 241 -11.95 4.54 -17.15
C THR A 241 -13.47 4.34 -16.98
N LYS A 242 -13.87 3.23 -16.36
CA LYS A 242 -15.28 2.94 -16.07
C LYS A 242 -15.82 3.86 -14.97
N LEU A 243 -15.09 4.08 -13.88
CA LEU A 243 -15.51 5.00 -12.82
C LEU A 243 -15.68 6.44 -13.31
N ALA A 244 -14.94 6.88 -14.31
CA ALA A 244 -15.09 8.21 -14.90
C ALA A 244 -16.49 8.43 -15.52
N THR A 245 -17.25 7.37 -15.80
CA THR A 245 -18.64 7.46 -16.29
C THR A 245 -19.68 7.54 -15.16
N HIS A 246 -19.28 7.26 -13.92
CA HIS A 246 -20.18 7.31 -12.78
C HIS A 246 -20.60 8.76 -12.46
N PRO A 247 -21.90 9.05 -12.23
CA PRO A 247 -22.38 10.42 -12.06
C PRO A 247 -21.78 11.16 -10.83
N ALA A 248 -21.31 10.45 -9.82
CA ALA A 248 -20.63 11.06 -8.66
C ALA A 248 -19.17 11.44 -8.93
N VAL A 249 -18.54 10.86 -9.97
CA VAL A 249 -17.13 11.14 -10.31
C VAL A 249 -17.04 12.36 -11.21
N LYS A 250 -16.63 13.50 -10.65
CA LYS A 250 -16.59 14.80 -11.33
C LYS A 250 -15.16 15.17 -11.69
N SER A 251 -14.99 15.85 -12.83
CA SER A 251 -13.74 16.57 -13.12
C SER A 251 -13.64 17.81 -12.24
N TYR A 252 -12.45 18.19 -11.84
CA TYR A 252 -12.18 19.43 -11.12
C TYR A 252 -10.94 20.13 -11.67
N LYS A 253 -10.81 21.41 -11.37
CA LYS A 253 -9.68 22.24 -11.84
C LYS A 253 -8.47 22.03 -10.93
N ASN A 254 -7.30 22.09 -11.55
CA ASN A 254 -6.03 22.14 -10.86
C ASN A 254 -5.84 23.52 -10.20
N ASP A 255 -5.89 23.57 -8.88
CA ASP A 255 -5.71 24.78 -8.08
C ASP A 255 -4.52 24.69 -7.10
N ILE A 256 -3.77 23.60 -7.16
CA ILE A 256 -2.62 23.33 -6.28
C ILE A 256 -1.26 23.38 -7.01
N GLY A 257 -1.24 23.90 -8.24
CA GLY A 257 0.00 24.10 -9.00
C GLY A 257 0.61 22.82 -9.56
N LEU A 258 -0.19 21.78 -9.84
CA LEU A 258 0.28 20.61 -10.58
C LEU A 258 0.60 21.00 -12.02
N ASP A 259 1.48 20.24 -12.67
CA ASP A 259 1.71 20.38 -14.09
C ASP A 259 0.39 20.19 -14.86
N PRO A 260 0.04 21.12 -15.77
CA PRO A 260 -1.20 21.06 -16.56
C PRO A 260 -1.39 19.77 -17.37
N VAL A 261 -0.35 19.00 -17.59
CA VAL A 261 -0.42 17.69 -18.25
C VAL A 261 -1.35 16.69 -17.53
N TYR A 262 -1.58 16.89 -16.22
CA TYR A 262 -2.46 16.05 -15.40
C TYR A 262 -3.91 16.49 -15.42
N ASP A 263 -4.26 17.70 -15.90
CA ASP A 263 -5.60 18.29 -15.77
C ASP A 263 -6.71 17.42 -16.36
N GLN A 264 -6.45 16.75 -17.49
CA GLN A 264 -7.40 15.86 -18.13
C GLN A 264 -7.77 14.62 -17.31
N TYR A 265 -6.94 14.26 -16.32
CA TYR A 265 -7.10 13.08 -15.46
C TYR A 265 -7.64 13.41 -14.08
N LEU A 266 -7.73 14.70 -13.70
CA LEU A 266 -8.21 15.14 -12.39
C LEU A 266 -9.71 14.89 -12.25
N ARG A 267 -10.06 13.87 -11.44
CA ARG A 267 -11.44 13.52 -11.12
C ARG A 267 -11.56 13.08 -9.67
N THR A 268 -12.77 13.22 -9.13
CA THR A 268 -13.12 12.84 -7.74
C THR A 268 -13.37 11.33 -7.62
N TYR A 269 -12.38 10.50 -8.01
CA TYR A 269 -12.45 9.05 -7.83
C TYR A 269 -12.53 8.67 -6.35
N TRP A 270 -11.80 9.42 -5.53
CA TRP A 270 -11.65 9.28 -4.09
C TRP A 270 -12.22 10.52 -3.43
N ASP A 271 -13.50 10.48 -3.04
CA ASP A 271 -14.16 11.60 -2.39
C ASP A 271 -15.04 11.09 -1.26
N THR A 272 -15.32 11.95 -0.29
CA THR A 272 -16.24 11.65 0.79
C THR A 272 -17.68 11.90 0.34
N ALA A 273 -18.63 11.14 0.85
CA ALA A 273 -20.05 11.33 0.53
C ALA A 273 -20.94 11.02 1.73
N VAL A 274 -22.12 11.60 1.74
CA VAL A 274 -23.21 11.17 2.63
C VAL A 274 -24.14 10.27 1.84
N ARG A 275 -24.23 8.98 2.22
CA ARG A 275 -25.15 8.01 1.62
C ARG A 275 -26.03 7.42 2.71
N GLN A 276 -27.33 7.45 2.51
CA GLN A 276 -28.33 6.92 3.47
C GLN A 276 -28.15 7.47 4.90
N GLY A 277 -27.84 8.78 5.01
CA GLY A 277 -27.62 9.44 6.29
C GLY A 277 -26.27 9.12 6.99
N ARG A 278 -25.40 8.32 6.36
CA ARG A 278 -24.08 7.95 6.89
C ARG A 278 -22.96 8.64 6.11
N TYR A 279 -21.99 9.17 6.83
CA TYR A 279 -20.78 9.73 6.23
C TYR A 279 -19.84 8.61 5.78
N TYR A 280 -19.51 8.58 4.50
CA TYR A 280 -18.57 7.65 3.89
C TYR A 280 -17.22 8.31 3.67
N SER A 281 -16.16 7.63 4.06
CA SER A 281 -14.78 7.99 3.71
C SER A 281 -14.55 7.84 2.19
N GLU A 282 -13.42 8.33 1.73
CA GLU A 282 -13.07 8.33 0.31
C GLU A 282 -12.94 6.91 -0.26
N ASP A 283 -12.38 5.98 0.52
CA ASP A 283 -12.26 4.58 0.15
C ASP A 283 -13.63 3.88 0.06
N TRP A 284 -14.51 4.12 1.02
CA TRP A 284 -15.87 3.58 1.00
C TRP A 284 -16.69 4.13 -0.15
N THR A 285 -16.56 5.43 -0.42
CA THR A 285 -17.27 6.08 -1.53
C THR A 285 -16.81 5.53 -2.88
N ALA A 286 -15.49 5.37 -3.08
CA ALA A 286 -14.94 4.77 -4.30
C ALA A 286 -15.40 3.32 -4.48
N CYS A 287 -15.43 2.53 -3.40
CA CYS A 287 -15.94 1.17 -3.42
C CYS A 287 -17.41 1.11 -3.85
N GLU A 288 -18.27 1.96 -3.28
CA GLU A 288 -19.70 2.00 -3.65
C GLU A 288 -19.88 2.47 -5.09
N ASN A 289 -19.18 3.53 -5.53
CA ASN A 289 -19.25 3.99 -6.92
C ASN A 289 -18.85 2.88 -7.91
N TRP A 290 -17.85 2.04 -7.54
CA TRP A 290 -17.46 0.91 -8.35
C TRP A 290 -18.53 -0.18 -8.40
N ARG A 291 -19.18 -0.46 -7.26
CA ARG A 291 -20.27 -1.43 -7.16
C ARG A 291 -21.55 -0.95 -7.86
N ASP A 292 -21.86 0.34 -7.81
CA ASP A 292 -23.01 0.94 -8.49
C ASP A 292 -23.00 0.70 -10.01
N ILE A 293 -21.82 0.53 -10.61
CA ILE A 293 -21.65 0.21 -12.03
C ILE A 293 -21.34 -1.28 -12.29
N GLY A 294 -21.64 -2.16 -11.32
CA GLY A 294 -21.51 -3.62 -11.44
C GLY A 294 -20.11 -4.17 -11.13
N GLY A 295 -19.20 -3.36 -10.61
CA GLY A 295 -17.87 -3.79 -10.22
C GLY A 295 -17.86 -4.63 -8.94
N LYS A 296 -16.85 -5.49 -8.79
CA LYS A 296 -16.61 -6.30 -7.60
C LYS A 296 -15.31 -5.91 -6.93
N ILE A 297 -15.29 -5.99 -5.62
CA ILE A 297 -14.13 -5.70 -4.78
C ILE A 297 -13.75 -6.98 -4.07
N TRP A 298 -12.45 -7.28 -4.07
CA TRP A 298 -11.92 -8.50 -3.50
C TRP A 298 -10.90 -8.22 -2.41
N ILE A 299 -10.74 -9.16 -1.50
CA ILE A 299 -9.59 -9.25 -0.60
C ILE A 299 -8.97 -10.64 -0.69
N ASP A 300 -7.67 -10.74 -0.47
CA ASP A 300 -7.01 -12.01 -0.15
C ASP A 300 -6.86 -12.12 1.36
N LYS A 301 -7.64 -13.00 1.99
CA LYS A 301 -7.66 -13.21 3.46
C LYS A 301 -6.34 -13.73 4.03
N ARG A 302 -5.42 -14.20 3.20
CA ARG A 302 -4.09 -14.67 3.63
C ARG A 302 -3.13 -13.50 3.82
N ILE A 303 -3.42 -12.35 3.19
CA ILE A 303 -2.62 -11.13 3.30
C ILE A 303 -3.04 -10.37 4.54
N LEU A 304 -2.27 -10.56 5.62
CA LEU A 304 -2.47 -9.89 6.89
C LEU A 304 -1.32 -8.89 7.11
N LEU A 305 -1.65 -7.61 7.09
CA LEU A 305 -0.69 -6.51 7.09
C LEU A 305 -0.50 -5.94 8.51
N ARG A 306 0.60 -5.21 8.69
CA ARG A 306 0.88 -4.45 9.92
C ARG A 306 0.49 -3.00 9.72
N HIS A 307 -0.21 -2.41 10.68
CA HIS A 307 -0.59 -1.01 10.67
C HIS A 307 0.07 -0.30 11.85
N THR A 308 1.05 0.53 11.55
CA THR A 308 1.86 1.22 12.55
C THR A 308 1.22 2.55 12.93
N GLY A 309 1.18 2.87 14.22
CA GLY A 309 0.78 4.16 14.76
C GLY A 309 1.74 4.53 15.89
N THR A 310 1.22 5.06 16.98
CA THR A 310 1.96 5.14 18.25
C THR A 310 2.26 3.73 18.79
N TYR A 311 1.55 2.74 18.28
CA TYR A 311 1.71 1.33 18.54
C TYR A 311 1.52 0.56 17.22
N THR A 312 2.25 -0.56 17.00
CA THR A 312 2.05 -1.42 15.82
C THR A 312 0.89 -2.37 16.08
N TYR A 313 -0.21 -2.18 15.38
CA TYR A 313 -1.39 -3.03 15.45
C TYR A 313 -1.22 -4.21 14.49
N CYS A 314 -1.14 -5.42 15.01
CA CYS A 314 -1.06 -6.67 14.25
C CYS A 314 -1.55 -7.82 15.09
N MET A 315 -1.80 -8.98 14.47
CA MET A 315 -2.31 -10.16 15.21
C MET A 315 -1.31 -10.66 16.25
N GLU A 316 -0.03 -10.64 15.94
CA GLU A 316 1.04 -11.12 16.81
C GLU A 316 1.13 -10.31 18.11
N ASN A 317 0.77 -9.04 18.06
CA ASN A 317 0.85 -8.14 19.22
C ASN A 317 -0.46 -8.07 20.02
N GLN A 318 -1.55 -8.63 19.52
CA GLN A 318 -2.84 -8.58 20.21
C GLN A 318 -2.76 -9.23 21.58
N GLN A 319 -2.15 -10.41 21.69
CA GLN A 319 -2.07 -11.14 22.96
C GLN A 319 -1.15 -10.40 23.97
N ILE A 320 0.00 -9.90 23.50
CA ILE A 320 0.93 -9.14 24.35
C ILE A 320 0.24 -7.92 24.96
N LEU A 321 -0.55 -7.21 24.16
CA LEU A 321 -1.29 -6.04 24.64
C LEU A 321 -2.39 -6.44 25.61
N LEU A 322 -3.15 -7.49 25.33
CA LEU A 322 -4.19 -8.00 26.24
C LEU A 322 -3.61 -8.41 27.58
N ASP A 323 -2.46 -9.07 27.58
CA ASP A 323 -1.75 -9.44 28.80
C ASP A 323 -1.24 -8.22 29.60
N SER A 324 -0.85 -7.16 28.90
CA SER A 324 -0.33 -5.92 29.51
C SER A 324 -1.42 -5.02 30.13
N ILE A 325 -2.64 -5.09 29.62
CA ILE A 325 -3.78 -4.26 30.07
C ILE A 325 -4.33 -4.74 31.43
N GLY A 326 -4.07 -5.99 31.76
CA GLY A 326 -4.47 -6.62 33.03
C GLY A 326 -5.91 -7.11 33.09
N PRO A 327 -6.20 -8.00 34.06
CA PRO A 327 -7.49 -8.70 34.17
C PRO A 327 -8.71 -7.79 34.29
N GLN A 328 -8.56 -6.66 35.00
CA GLN A 328 -9.68 -5.74 35.25
C GLN A 328 -10.22 -5.09 33.97
N TYR A 329 -9.36 -4.77 33.03
CA TYR A 329 -9.77 -4.22 31.74
C TYR A 329 -10.42 -5.29 30.86
N MET A 330 -9.89 -6.50 30.88
CA MET A 330 -10.49 -7.65 30.19
C MET A 330 -11.91 -7.92 30.70
N ASP A 331 -12.13 -7.87 32.00
CA ASP A 331 -13.47 -8.02 32.60
C ASP A 331 -14.42 -6.91 32.13
N LEU A 332 -13.93 -5.67 32.03
CA LEU A 332 -14.73 -4.55 31.52
C LEU A 332 -15.12 -4.76 30.05
N MET A 333 -14.18 -5.22 29.24
CA MET A 333 -14.41 -5.51 27.82
C MET A 333 -15.40 -6.64 27.61
N ILE A 334 -15.32 -7.70 28.42
CA ILE A 334 -16.26 -8.83 28.40
C ILE A 334 -17.66 -8.36 28.85
N LYS A 335 -17.76 -7.63 29.94
CA LYS A 335 -19.04 -7.10 30.47
C LYS A 335 -19.70 -6.13 29.49
N SER A 336 -18.92 -5.38 28.72
CA SER A 336 -19.43 -4.45 27.69
C SER A 336 -19.76 -5.14 26.35
N GLY A 337 -19.58 -6.45 26.24
CA GLY A 337 -19.78 -7.21 24.98
C GLY A 337 -18.74 -6.91 23.88
N LYS A 338 -17.65 -6.21 24.21
CA LYS A 338 -16.59 -5.85 23.28
C LYS A 338 -15.48 -6.88 23.15
N ALA A 339 -15.45 -7.88 24.06
CA ALA A 339 -14.57 -9.03 23.99
C ALA A 339 -15.34 -10.29 24.42
N GLN A 340 -14.90 -11.45 23.88
CA GLN A 340 -15.44 -12.76 24.27
C GLN A 340 -14.26 -13.65 24.65
N LEU A 341 -14.35 -14.28 25.81
CA LEU A 341 -13.40 -15.32 26.20
C LEU A 341 -13.63 -16.56 25.32
N ILE A 342 -12.58 -16.97 24.61
CA ILE A 342 -12.56 -18.25 23.92
C ILE A 342 -12.04 -19.28 24.92
N ASP A 343 -12.89 -20.23 25.29
CA ASP A 343 -12.50 -21.37 26.10
C ASP A 343 -11.59 -22.30 25.28
N THR A 344 -10.29 -22.11 25.42
CA THR A 344 -9.29 -22.88 24.70
C THR A 344 -9.28 -24.37 25.08
N SER A 345 -9.89 -24.75 26.22
CA SER A 345 -10.02 -26.15 26.63
C SER A 345 -10.94 -26.93 25.71
N LYS A 346 -11.85 -26.24 25.01
CA LYS A 346 -12.80 -26.85 24.04
C LYS A 346 -12.24 -26.95 22.63
N ILE A 347 -11.05 -26.34 22.35
CA ILE A 347 -10.37 -26.56 21.09
C ILE A 347 -9.79 -27.96 21.09
N LYS A 348 -10.49 -28.90 20.43
CA LYS A 348 -10.01 -30.27 20.26
C LYS A 348 -8.63 -30.23 19.62
N LYS A 349 -7.62 -30.70 20.36
CA LYS A 349 -6.31 -30.99 19.75
C LYS A 349 -6.53 -31.93 18.58
N VAL A 350 -6.34 -31.43 17.37
CA VAL A 350 -6.30 -32.28 16.18
C VAL A 350 -5.11 -33.19 16.38
N LYS A 351 -5.39 -34.48 16.67
CA LYS A 351 -4.33 -35.48 16.72
C LYS A 351 -3.74 -35.59 15.33
N SER A 352 -2.47 -35.19 15.21
CA SER A 352 -1.66 -35.52 14.03
C SER A 352 -1.63 -37.05 13.89
N LYS A 353 -2.21 -37.53 12.82
CA LYS A 353 -1.97 -38.89 12.31
C LYS A 353 -0.76 -38.86 11.38
#